data_75212497d9bb4eb67eced022c134a2a5
#
_entry.id   75212497d9bb4eb67eced022c134a2a5
#
_cell.length_a   1.000
_cell.length_b   1.000
_cell.length_c   1.000
_cell.angle_alpha   90.00
_cell.angle_beta   90.00
_cell.angle_gamma   90.00
#
_symmetry.space_group_name_H-M   'P 1'
#
loop_
_entity.id
_entity.type
_entity.pdbx_description
1 polymer ?
#
loop_
_entity_poly.entity_id
_entity_poly.type
_entity_poly.pdbx_seq_one_letter_code
_entity_poly.pdbx_strand_id
1 'polypeptide(L)'
;MNFLIPVMLVDDEPLALDNVYQMVPWAENGFEVVAKATSGRMALRLFEKLQPQIVITDISMSPMDGLELGRQVVQLAPKTRVIFLTAYRDFDYARQALEMRAAHYLLKHEISRNRLLEQLKLLKEGLAAEAAEEEGRGHALQILLKDMLAGKYQVPAGNQESRLHRLVTEHQQGQPALLYFELGAAILLDGSRRSSRLPVSSAWKQIEEEIRHQSAELEEIHIMEMDEGGYTVLLKLSSSSSLLLQHYLLRQIAGQVLTSLGTCYEGGLPRILISAGSPESPDRRYAAMRQAYDYSFLLPPGAVFLLEQASSAGGASVIAGEIRQYLLSPDRSLLDGLKVSLEKITALASLGELRAAIGEVGAECRKDGDGSDLELGTDARQIVSALYRLLEERLQRRQPGNHYSRWVNKAMDYVAGNYADPDLSLETVAGHLQISSIHLRTTFKRETGQSLLDYTTEYRISLAKQLLQTGDYKIYEVSEKVGYKTSQYFSQVFKKTTGMQPKDFLQQKEGE
;
A
#
# COMPACT_ATOMS: atom_id res chain seq x y z
N MET A 1 -4.59 9.45 21.01
CA MET A 1 -4.80 8.85 22.36
C MET A 1 -3.60 9.22 23.20
N ASN A 2 -3.79 9.81 24.40
CA ASN A 2 -2.65 10.02 25.30
C ASN A 2 -2.24 8.65 25.85
N PHE A 3 -1.09 8.13 25.41
CA PHE A 3 -0.52 6.90 25.98
C PHE A 3 -0.15 7.15 27.44
N LEU A 4 -0.72 6.35 28.34
CA LEU A 4 -0.35 6.36 29.75
C LEU A 4 0.93 5.55 29.96
N ILE A 5 1.85 6.06 30.79
CA ILE A 5 3.09 5.36 31.11
C ILE A 5 2.77 4.20 32.07
N PRO A 6 3.08 2.93 31.70
CA PRO A 6 2.78 1.79 32.54
C PRO A 6 3.73 1.71 33.75
N VAL A 7 3.15 1.60 34.93
CA VAL A 7 3.84 1.55 36.25
C VAL A 7 3.52 0.23 36.93
N MET A 8 4.52 -0.39 37.55
CA MET A 8 4.34 -1.54 38.47
C MET A 8 4.70 -1.14 39.88
N LEU A 9 3.86 -1.50 40.84
CA LEU A 9 4.09 -1.31 42.27
C LEU A 9 4.47 -2.65 42.91
N VAL A 10 5.51 -2.65 43.78
CA VAL A 10 6.02 -3.85 44.44
C VAL A 10 6.30 -3.55 45.90
N ASP A 11 5.64 -4.27 46.80
CA ASP A 11 5.85 -4.20 48.24
C ASP A 11 5.28 -5.47 48.89
N ASP A 12 5.96 -6.12 49.80
CA ASP A 12 5.47 -7.34 50.46
C ASP A 12 4.34 -7.07 51.45
N GLU A 13 4.13 -5.81 51.83
CA GLU A 13 2.99 -5.36 52.64
C GLU A 13 1.84 -4.86 51.72
N PRO A 14 0.69 -5.59 51.63
CA PRO A 14 -0.44 -5.18 50.81
C PRO A 14 -1.00 -3.79 51.14
N LEU A 15 -0.98 -3.42 52.43
CA LEU A 15 -1.42 -2.09 52.86
C LEU A 15 -0.50 -0.97 52.34
N ALA A 16 0.81 -1.21 52.29
CA ALA A 16 1.76 -0.26 51.76
C ALA A 16 1.54 -0.07 50.23
N LEU A 17 1.30 -1.16 49.48
CA LEU A 17 0.91 -1.09 48.07
C LEU A 17 -0.34 -0.25 47.84
N ASP A 18 -1.39 -0.47 48.63
CA ASP A 18 -2.63 0.28 48.49
C ASP A 18 -2.47 1.74 48.87
N ASN A 19 -1.67 2.04 49.88
CA ASN A 19 -1.36 3.41 50.28
C ASN A 19 -0.65 4.17 49.15
N VAL A 20 0.39 3.58 48.53
CA VAL A 20 1.09 4.19 47.41
C VAL A 20 0.15 4.35 46.22
N TYR A 21 -0.69 3.34 45.94
CA TYR A 21 -1.65 3.39 44.83
C TYR A 21 -2.68 4.52 45.01
N GLN A 22 -3.25 4.68 46.19
CA GLN A 22 -4.25 5.72 46.48
C GLN A 22 -3.65 7.12 46.58
N MET A 23 -2.35 7.22 46.84
CA MET A 23 -1.66 8.51 47.02
C MET A 23 -1.63 9.34 45.73
N VAL A 24 -1.61 8.72 44.56
CA VAL A 24 -1.41 9.38 43.25
C VAL A 24 -2.63 9.21 42.36
N PRO A 25 -3.19 10.26 41.77
CA PRO A 25 -4.16 10.17 40.67
C PRO A 25 -3.43 9.86 39.39
N TRP A 26 -3.12 8.57 39.17
CA TRP A 26 -2.23 8.07 38.13
C TRP A 26 -2.63 8.53 36.74
N ALA A 27 -3.87 8.26 36.32
CA ALA A 27 -4.36 8.55 34.97
C ALA A 27 -4.35 10.06 34.66
N GLU A 28 -4.72 10.91 35.62
CA GLU A 28 -4.70 12.38 35.46
C GLU A 28 -3.28 12.93 35.21
N ASN A 29 -2.25 12.22 35.70
CA ASN A 29 -0.84 12.60 35.52
C ASN A 29 -0.15 11.88 34.38
N GLY A 30 -0.89 11.03 33.62
CA GLY A 30 -0.39 10.33 32.46
C GLY A 30 0.31 9.01 32.77
N PHE A 31 -0.07 8.33 33.86
CA PHE A 31 0.44 7.03 34.27
C PHE A 31 -0.69 6.02 34.44
N GLU A 32 -0.38 4.73 34.29
CA GLU A 32 -1.28 3.63 34.53
C GLU A 32 -0.59 2.57 35.38
N VAL A 33 -1.19 2.19 36.51
CA VAL A 33 -0.67 1.08 37.31
C VAL A 33 -1.15 -0.23 36.72
N VAL A 34 -0.29 -0.88 35.94
CA VAL A 34 -0.58 -2.12 35.20
C VAL A 34 -0.45 -3.37 36.08
N ALA A 35 0.30 -3.31 37.19
CA ALA A 35 0.47 -4.42 38.11
C ALA A 35 0.77 -3.96 39.52
N LYS A 36 0.33 -4.78 40.48
CA LYS A 36 0.74 -4.75 41.91
C LYS A 36 1.30 -6.13 42.25
N ALA A 37 2.48 -6.20 42.86
CA ALA A 37 3.12 -7.45 43.22
C ALA A 37 3.51 -7.42 44.70
N THR A 38 3.26 -8.52 45.43
CA THR A 38 3.58 -8.68 46.85
C THR A 38 4.87 -9.46 47.09
N SER A 39 5.70 -9.65 46.06
CA SER A 39 7.04 -10.24 46.17
C SER A 39 7.87 -10.01 44.92
N GLY A 40 9.20 -9.99 45.04
CA GLY A 40 10.11 -9.82 43.93
C GLY A 40 9.95 -10.88 42.81
N ARG A 41 9.69 -12.15 43.16
CA ARG A 41 9.44 -13.23 42.19
C ARG A 41 8.12 -13.03 41.44
N MET A 42 7.08 -12.54 42.08
CA MET A 42 5.83 -12.21 41.42
C MET A 42 6.02 -11.02 40.50
N ALA A 43 6.76 -10.01 40.96
CA ALA A 43 7.07 -8.82 40.16
C ALA A 43 7.80 -9.16 38.87
N LEU A 44 8.82 -10.03 38.89
CA LEU A 44 9.55 -10.44 37.69
C LEU A 44 8.64 -11.13 36.66
N ARG A 45 7.81 -12.07 37.09
CA ARG A 45 6.86 -12.73 36.18
C ARG A 45 5.87 -11.76 35.53
N LEU A 46 5.39 -10.78 36.31
CA LEU A 46 4.50 -9.74 35.79
C LEU A 46 5.26 -8.75 34.90
N PHE A 47 6.52 -8.46 35.23
CA PHE A 47 7.39 -7.60 34.42
C PHE A 47 7.61 -8.17 33.02
N GLU A 48 7.98 -9.43 32.91
CA GLU A 48 8.18 -10.10 31.61
C GLU A 48 6.93 -10.04 30.72
N LYS A 49 5.74 -10.14 31.35
CA LYS A 49 4.47 -10.13 30.62
C LYS A 49 3.97 -8.72 30.25
N LEU A 50 4.13 -7.74 31.14
CA LEU A 50 3.50 -6.42 31.04
C LEU A 50 4.48 -5.32 30.65
N GLN A 51 5.78 -5.57 30.73
CA GLN A 51 6.86 -4.65 30.34
C GLN A 51 6.65 -3.21 30.84
N PRO A 52 6.46 -2.97 32.16
CA PRO A 52 6.25 -1.63 32.69
C PRO A 52 7.47 -0.74 32.47
N GLN A 53 7.25 0.53 32.17
CA GLN A 53 8.34 1.51 31.99
C GLN A 53 8.87 2.04 33.32
N ILE A 54 8.07 1.98 34.39
CA ILE A 54 8.47 2.39 35.75
C ILE A 54 8.12 1.27 36.71
N VAL A 55 9.08 0.91 37.56
CA VAL A 55 8.89 -0.01 38.69
C VAL A 55 9.13 0.76 39.99
N ILE A 56 8.15 0.77 40.88
CA ILE A 56 8.28 1.34 42.23
C ILE A 56 8.31 0.16 43.19
N THR A 57 9.43 -0.06 43.87
CA THR A 57 9.59 -1.25 44.73
C THR A 57 10.09 -0.89 46.13
N ASP A 58 9.55 -1.57 47.15
CA ASP A 58 10.22 -1.60 48.43
C ASP A 58 11.57 -2.32 48.34
N ILE A 59 12.53 -1.92 49.17
CA ILE A 59 13.83 -2.60 49.24
C ILE A 59 13.74 -3.82 50.14
N SER A 60 13.08 -3.71 51.30
CA SER A 60 13.13 -4.68 52.40
C SER A 60 12.11 -5.81 52.24
N MET A 61 12.18 -6.56 51.16
CA MET A 61 11.30 -7.70 50.86
C MET A 61 12.02 -9.06 51.01
N SER A 62 11.28 -10.14 51.28
CA SER A 62 11.81 -11.51 51.37
C SER A 62 11.02 -12.46 50.43
N PRO A 63 11.65 -13.47 49.79
CA PRO A 63 13.07 -13.85 49.81
C PRO A 63 13.96 -13.08 48.80
N MET A 64 13.39 -12.27 47.93
CA MET A 64 14.10 -11.41 46.96
C MET A 64 13.88 -9.97 47.36
N ASP A 65 14.92 -9.25 47.69
CA ASP A 65 14.85 -7.83 47.99
C ASP A 65 14.64 -6.95 46.78
N GLY A 66 14.29 -5.67 46.98
CA GLY A 66 14.01 -4.74 45.89
C GLY A 66 15.25 -4.39 45.07
N LEU A 67 16.45 -4.45 45.62
CA LEU A 67 17.69 -4.17 44.89
C LEU A 67 18.00 -5.32 43.93
N GLU A 68 17.83 -6.56 44.37
CA GLU A 68 17.98 -7.73 43.50
C GLU A 68 16.93 -7.70 42.37
N LEU A 69 15.67 -7.38 42.66
CA LEU A 69 14.62 -7.15 41.68
C LEU A 69 15.04 -6.05 40.67
N GLY A 70 15.50 -4.91 41.18
CA GLY A 70 15.93 -3.79 40.30
C GLY A 70 17.06 -4.17 39.37
N ARG A 71 18.06 -4.94 39.86
CA ARG A 71 19.15 -5.44 39.00
C ARG A 71 18.61 -6.31 37.86
N GLN A 72 17.74 -7.24 38.16
CA GLN A 72 17.17 -8.14 37.14
C GLN A 72 16.28 -7.38 36.13
N VAL A 73 15.46 -6.44 36.60
CA VAL A 73 14.62 -5.57 35.77
C VAL A 73 15.49 -4.75 34.79
N VAL A 74 16.56 -4.12 35.28
CA VAL A 74 17.46 -3.30 34.43
C VAL A 74 18.26 -4.17 33.46
N GLN A 75 18.60 -5.41 33.82
CA GLN A 75 19.20 -6.36 32.87
C GLN A 75 18.25 -6.80 31.77
N LEU A 76 16.97 -7.07 32.11
CA LEU A 76 15.95 -7.47 31.14
C LEU A 76 15.51 -6.31 30.25
N ALA A 77 15.39 -5.12 30.82
CA ALA A 77 14.95 -3.93 30.09
C ALA A 77 15.71 -2.67 30.58
N PRO A 78 16.85 -2.34 29.95
CA PRO A 78 17.71 -1.23 30.41
C PRO A 78 17.08 0.16 30.37
N LYS A 79 15.93 0.30 29.68
CA LYS A 79 15.18 1.56 29.62
C LYS A 79 14.18 1.72 30.76
N THR A 80 13.86 0.65 31.52
CA THR A 80 12.94 0.71 32.66
C THR A 80 13.56 1.55 33.79
N ARG A 81 12.76 2.42 34.36
CA ARG A 81 13.14 3.26 35.50
C ARG A 81 12.69 2.59 36.81
N VAL A 82 13.57 2.53 37.77
CA VAL A 82 13.28 1.94 39.07
C VAL A 82 13.31 3.01 40.16
N ILE A 83 12.22 3.12 40.95
CA ILE A 83 12.15 3.95 42.15
C ILE A 83 12.18 3.00 43.36
N PHE A 84 13.16 3.16 44.21
CA PHE A 84 13.26 2.42 45.43
C PHE A 84 12.59 3.16 46.58
N LEU A 85 11.73 2.46 47.31
CA LEU A 85 11.11 2.91 48.54
C LEU A 85 11.79 2.18 49.69
N THR A 86 12.11 2.88 50.81
CA THR A 86 12.72 2.25 51.95
C THR A 86 12.29 2.92 53.28
N ALA A 87 12.18 2.14 54.30
CA ALA A 87 11.92 2.64 55.68
C ALA A 87 13.19 3.20 56.35
N TYR A 88 14.39 2.84 55.84
CA TYR A 88 15.64 3.11 56.53
C TYR A 88 16.54 4.03 55.70
N ARG A 89 17.26 4.95 56.40
CA ARG A 89 18.36 5.74 55.81
C ARG A 89 19.65 4.90 55.84
N ASP A 90 19.73 3.91 54.96
CA ASP A 90 20.93 3.10 54.84
C ASP A 90 21.76 3.60 53.64
N PHE A 91 22.99 3.99 53.94
CA PHE A 91 23.93 4.54 52.96
C PHE A 91 24.31 3.48 51.92
N ASP A 92 24.42 2.22 52.31
CA ASP A 92 24.79 1.11 51.43
C ASP A 92 23.67 0.79 50.38
N TYR A 93 22.41 0.88 50.78
CA TYR A 93 21.28 0.76 49.85
C TYR A 93 21.23 1.91 48.85
N ALA A 94 21.44 3.14 49.29
CA ALA A 94 21.49 4.30 48.40
C ALA A 94 22.64 4.21 47.40
N ARG A 95 23.82 3.76 47.86
CA ARG A 95 24.99 3.55 46.97
C ARG A 95 24.71 2.49 45.91
N GLN A 96 24.16 1.33 46.31
CA GLN A 96 23.83 0.26 45.35
C GLN A 96 22.76 0.70 44.35
N ALA A 97 21.76 1.46 44.77
CA ALA A 97 20.78 2.03 43.86
C ALA A 97 21.38 2.99 42.84
N LEU A 98 22.34 3.84 43.26
CA LEU A 98 23.09 4.75 42.36
C LEU A 98 23.99 4.00 41.39
N GLU A 99 24.67 2.92 41.85
CA GLU A 99 25.51 2.07 40.98
C GLU A 99 24.71 1.40 39.83
N MET A 100 23.44 1.09 40.07
CA MET A 100 22.51 0.53 39.08
C MET A 100 21.96 1.56 38.11
N ARG A 101 22.34 2.84 38.22
CA ARG A 101 21.73 3.96 37.46
C ARG A 101 20.19 3.98 37.62
N ALA A 102 19.69 3.48 38.78
CA ALA A 102 18.28 3.56 39.13
C ALA A 102 17.84 5.02 39.20
N ALA A 103 16.59 5.27 38.88
CA ALA A 103 16.14 6.63 38.72
C ALA A 103 16.10 7.40 40.06
N HIS A 104 15.57 6.78 41.11
CA HIS A 104 15.35 7.49 42.38
C HIS A 104 15.30 6.54 43.59
N TYR A 105 15.64 7.11 44.73
CA TYR A 105 15.58 6.50 46.08
C TYR A 105 14.78 7.41 47.02
N LEU A 106 13.70 6.89 47.60
CA LEU A 106 12.77 7.63 48.44
C LEU A 106 12.56 6.95 49.77
N LEU A 107 12.56 7.74 50.86
CA LEU A 107 12.27 7.25 52.20
C LEU A 107 10.75 7.15 52.41
N LYS A 108 10.24 5.98 52.86
CA LYS A 108 8.78 5.75 53.07
C LYS A 108 8.14 6.78 53.98
N HIS A 109 8.84 7.21 55.05
CA HIS A 109 8.32 8.21 56.00
C HIS A 109 8.36 9.66 55.49
N GLU A 110 9.07 9.93 54.37
CA GLU A 110 9.10 11.22 53.72
C GLU A 110 8.22 11.26 52.47
N ILE A 111 7.63 10.12 52.06
CA ILE A 111 6.76 10.07 50.90
C ILE A 111 5.50 10.87 51.20
N SER A 112 5.27 11.86 50.35
CA SER A 112 4.02 12.57 50.23
C SER A 112 3.51 12.50 48.79
N ARG A 113 2.22 12.72 48.59
CA ARG A 113 1.64 12.82 47.24
C ARG A 113 2.47 13.74 46.32
N ASN A 114 2.82 14.91 46.82
CA ASN A 114 3.54 15.90 46.02
C ASN A 114 4.95 15.43 45.67
N ARG A 115 5.67 14.80 46.63
CA ARG A 115 7.05 14.33 46.37
C ARG A 115 7.10 13.17 45.38
N LEU A 116 6.16 12.21 45.51
CA LEU A 116 6.10 11.10 44.54
C LEU A 116 5.69 11.59 43.15
N LEU A 117 4.71 12.49 43.07
CA LEU A 117 4.31 13.11 41.81
C LEU A 117 5.43 13.91 41.17
N GLU A 118 6.21 14.62 41.92
CA GLU A 118 7.38 15.37 41.42
C GLU A 118 8.40 14.41 40.76
N GLN A 119 8.73 13.31 41.44
CA GLN A 119 9.64 12.31 40.89
C GLN A 119 9.07 11.63 39.63
N LEU A 120 7.81 11.27 39.64
CA LEU A 120 7.13 10.70 38.47
C LEU A 120 7.13 11.67 37.28
N LYS A 121 6.91 12.97 37.51
CA LYS A 121 6.98 13.99 36.46
C LYS A 121 8.38 14.12 35.86
N LEU A 122 9.42 14.15 36.69
CA LEU A 122 10.80 14.16 36.22
C LEU A 122 11.14 12.93 35.38
N LEU A 123 10.64 11.75 35.80
CA LEU A 123 10.82 10.52 35.00
C LEU A 123 10.07 10.60 33.67
N LYS A 124 8.84 11.11 33.67
CA LYS A 124 8.06 11.30 32.46
C LYS A 124 8.74 12.23 31.45
N GLU A 125 9.27 13.36 31.95
CA GLU A 125 10.04 14.31 31.12
C GLU A 125 11.32 13.66 30.56
N GLY A 126 12.04 12.90 31.41
CA GLY A 126 13.23 12.16 30.98
C GLY A 126 12.92 11.10 29.92
N LEU A 127 11.88 10.29 30.15
CA LEU A 127 11.44 9.29 29.16
C LEU A 127 10.96 9.92 27.84
N ALA A 128 10.25 11.04 27.91
CA ALA A 128 9.83 11.78 26.74
C ALA A 128 11.01 12.38 25.96
N ALA A 129 12.01 12.94 26.67
CA ALA A 129 13.22 13.47 26.04
C ALA A 129 14.05 12.37 25.36
N GLU A 130 14.22 11.22 26.01
CA GLU A 130 14.90 10.05 25.44
C GLU A 130 14.17 9.52 24.20
N ALA A 131 12.84 9.42 24.27
CA ALA A 131 12.03 9.00 23.11
C ALA A 131 12.14 9.98 21.94
N ALA A 132 12.11 11.29 22.21
CA ALA A 132 12.28 12.31 21.18
C ALA A 132 13.70 12.29 20.56
N GLU A 133 14.73 12.07 21.38
CA GLU A 133 16.10 11.93 20.88
C GLU A 133 16.29 10.67 20.01
N GLU A 134 15.68 9.54 20.43
CA GLU A 134 15.71 8.29 19.69
C GLU A 134 14.94 8.40 18.37
N GLU A 135 13.76 9.07 18.39
CA GLU A 135 12.99 9.36 17.18
C GLU A 135 13.77 10.28 16.23
N GLY A 136 14.40 11.32 16.75
CA GLY A 136 15.27 12.21 15.96
C GLY A 136 16.47 11.47 15.34
N ARG A 137 17.09 10.56 16.09
CA ARG A 137 18.18 9.70 15.55
C ARG A 137 17.66 8.74 14.48
N GLY A 138 16.51 8.12 14.71
CA GLY A 138 15.86 7.24 13.73
C GLY A 138 15.53 7.98 12.44
N HIS A 139 14.97 9.17 12.53
CA HIS A 139 14.67 10.02 11.37
C HIS A 139 15.95 10.43 10.62
N ALA A 140 17.00 10.86 11.33
CA ALA A 140 18.28 11.20 10.70
C ALA A 140 18.91 9.99 10.00
N LEU A 141 18.85 8.79 10.60
CA LEU A 141 19.32 7.56 9.97
C LEU A 141 18.53 7.24 8.69
N GLN A 142 17.21 7.36 8.71
CA GLN A 142 16.38 7.14 7.52
C GLN A 142 16.74 8.09 6.37
N ILE A 143 17.01 9.37 6.66
CA ILE A 143 17.43 10.33 5.63
C ILE A 143 18.75 9.86 5.01
N LEU A 144 19.74 9.50 5.82
CA LEU A 144 21.04 9.06 5.33
C LEU A 144 20.97 7.74 4.53
N LEU A 145 20.11 6.80 4.95
CA LEU A 145 19.87 5.56 4.20
C LEU A 145 19.18 5.82 2.86
N LYS A 146 18.24 6.76 2.81
CA LYS A 146 17.63 7.20 1.53
C LYS A 146 18.66 7.81 0.60
N ASP A 147 19.53 8.69 1.12
CA ASP A 147 20.61 9.30 0.34
C ASP A 147 21.61 8.25 -0.18
N MET A 148 21.90 7.22 0.62
CA MET A 148 22.72 6.08 0.21
C MET A 148 22.09 5.34 -0.97
N LEU A 149 20.81 4.97 -0.87
CA LEU A 149 20.08 4.27 -1.93
C LEU A 149 19.92 5.14 -3.19
N ALA A 150 19.76 6.46 -3.03
CA ALA A 150 19.68 7.39 -4.15
C ALA A 150 21.04 7.72 -4.79
N GLY A 151 22.15 7.16 -4.29
CA GLY A 151 23.50 7.44 -4.76
C GLY A 151 24.00 8.86 -4.41
N LYS A 152 23.33 9.55 -3.48
CA LYS A 152 23.67 10.91 -3.03
C LYS A 152 24.57 10.94 -1.79
N TYR A 153 24.67 9.82 -1.08
CA TYR A 153 25.43 9.73 0.17
C TYR A 153 26.92 9.81 -0.10
N GLN A 154 27.59 10.73 0.61
CA GLN A 154 29.04 10.88 0.60
C GLN A 154 29.59 10.60 2.00
N VAL A 155 30.59 9.73 2.08
CA VAL A 155 31.29 9.45 3.35
C VAL A 155 32.00 10.72 3.81
N PRO A 156 31.73 11.21 5.02
CA PRO A 156 32.43 12.40 5.54
C PRO A 156 33.94 12.20 5.60
N ALA A 157 34.72 13.17 5.14
CA ALA A 157 36.17 13.13 5.21
C ALA A 157 36.63 13.40 6.64
N GLY A 158 37.48 12.52 7.20
CA GLY A 158 38.17 12.70 8.48
C GLY A 158 37.48 12.14 9.72
N ASN A 159 37.98 12.47 10.91
CA ASN A 159 37.56 11.94 12.23
C ASN A 159 36.13 12.37 12.70
N GLN A 160 35.32 12.96 11.83
CA GLN A 160 33.98 13.42 12.14
C GLN A 160 32.88 12.37 11.86
N GLU A 161 33.25 11.11 11.67
CA GLU A 161 32.28 10.05 11.42
C GLU A 161 31.41 9.81 12.66
N SER A 162 30.19 10.33 12.62
CA SER A 162 29.21 10.06 13.68
C SER A 162 28.81 8.57 13.68
N ARG A 163 28.25 8.08 14.79
CA ARG A 163 27.73 6.72 14.88
C ARG A 163 26.73 6.41 13.75
N LEU A 164 25.93 7.40 13.34
CA LEU A 164 24.96 7.26 12.24
C LEU A 164 25.66 7.03 10.90
N HIS A 165 26.71 7.77 10.59
CA HIS A 165 27.49 7.58 9.36
C HIS A 165 28.15 6.21 9.30
N ARG A 166 28.66 5.69 10.42
CA ARG A 166 29.19 4.32 10.49
C ARG A 166 28.14 3.28 10.15
N LEU A 167 26.93 3.40 10.71
CA LEU A 167 25.82 2.49 10.38
C LEU A 167 25.48 2.50 8.89
N VAL A 168 25.43 3.68 8.27
CA VAL A 168 25.17 3.80 6.82
C VAL A 168 26.29 3.17 6.00
N THR A 169 27.56 3.40 6.38
CA THR A 169 28.72 2.79 5.72
C THR A 169 28.71 1.26 5.86
N GLU A 170 28.34 0.74 7.03
CA GLU A 170 28.14 -0.71 7.24
C GLU A 170 27.07 -1.28 6.32
N HIS A 171 25.94 -0.59 6.13
CA HIS A 171 24.91 -0.99 5.17
C HIS A 171 25.39 -0.91 3.72
N GLN A 172 26.16 0.13 3.38
CA GLN A 172 26.71 0.28 2.04
C GLN A 172 27.69 -0.86 1.68
N GLN A 173 28.49 -1.33 2.63
CA GLN A 173 29.46 -2.40 2.45
C GLN A 173 28.90 -3.80 2.70
N GLY A 174 27.84 -3.91 3.49
CA GLY A 174 27.32 -5.16 4.05
C GLY A 174 26.38 -5.96 3.14
N GLN A 175 26.20 -5.59 1.88
CA GLN A 175 25.32 -6.29 0.92
C GLN A 175 23.86 -6.49 1.45
N PRO A 176 23.16 -5.44 1.88
CA PRO A 176 21.82 -5.57 2.42
C PRO A 176 20.87 -6.14 1.38
N ALA A 177 19.87 -6.90 1.81
CA ALA A 177 18.75 -7.27 0.93
C ALA A 177 17.75 -6.12 0.82
N LEU A 178 17.06 -6.04 -0.32
CA LEU A 178 16.14 -4.96 -0.62
C LEU A 178 14.77 -5.52 -1.06
N LEU A 179 13.70 -4.89 -0.57
CA LEU A 179 12.38 -5.00 -1.16
C LEU A 179 11.98 -3.63 -1.70
N TYR A 180 11.30 -3.60 -2.84
CA TYR A 180 10.75 -2.38 -3.43
C TYR A 180 9.31 -2.59 -3.87
N PHE A 181 8.45 -1.61 -3.59
CA PHE A 181 7.06 -1.61 -4.06
C PHE A 181 6.50 -0.19 -4.11
N GLU A 182 5.41 -0.04 -4.87
CA GLU A 182 4.65 1.22 -4.97
C GLU A 182 3.18 0.93 -4.63
N LEU A 183 2.56 1.80 -3.83
CA LEU A 183 1.15 1.67 -3.48
C LEU A 183 0.29 2.31 -4.55
N GLY A 184 -0.78 1.60 -4.98
CA GLY A 184 -1.70 2.12 -5.99
C GLY A 184 -1.02 2.57 -7.28
N ALA A 185 0.10 1.93 -7.64
CA ALA A 185 0.87 2.32 -8.82
C ALA A 185 0.05 2.13 -10.09
N ALA A 186 -0.04 3.18 -10.90
CA ALA A 186 -0.66 3.18 -12.22
C ALA A 186 0.28 3.78 -13.26
N ILE A 187 0.20 3.28 -14.49
CA ILE A 187 0.94 3.86 -15.62
C ILE A 187 0.10 4.96 -16.26
N LEU A 188 0.75 6.10 -16.52
CA LEU A 188 0.18 7.23 -17.22
C LEU A 188 0.48 7.11 -18.73
N LEU A 189 -0.24 7.87 -19.55
CA LEU A 189 -0.09 7.86 -21.02
C LEU A 189 1.28 8.35 -21.48
N ASP A 190 2.00 9.14 -20.68
CA ASP A 190 3.38 9.56 -20.97
C ASP A 190 4.43 8.47 -20.66
N GLY A 191 3.99 7.34 -20.12
CA GLY A 191 4.84 6.23 -19.69
C GLY A 191 5.40 6.39 -18.27
N SER A 192 5.11 7.49 -17.59
CA SER A 192 5.46 7.67 -16.18
C SER A 192 4.52 6.88 -15.25
N ARG A 193 4.89 6.78 -13.98
CA ARG A 193 4.10 6.12 -12.95
C ARG A 193 3.55 7.13 -11.95
N ARG A 194 2.32 6.92 -11.54
CA ARG A 194 1.71 7.59 -10.39
C ARG A 194 1.53 6.57 -9.28
N SER A 195 1.97 6.88 -8.08
CA SER A 195 1.78 6.04 -6.89
C SER A 195 1.06 6.81 -5.78
N SER A 196 0.40 6.07 -4.89
CA SER A 196 -0.26 6.61 -3.69
C SER A 196 0.70 6.57 -2.51
N ARG A 197 0.40 7.37 -1.48
CA ARG A 197 1.14 7.35 -0.20
C ARG A 197 0.23 6.89 0.92
N LEU A 198 0.79 6.17 1.88
CA LEU A 198 0.07 5.87 3.11
C LEU A 198 0.05 7.12 4.01
N PRO A 199 -1.12 7.52 4.51
CA PRO A 199 -1.24 8.77 5.28
C PRO A 199 -0.61 8.70 6.68
N VAL A 200 -0.11 7.53 7.15
CA VAL A 200 0.28 7.34 8.55
C VAL A 200 1.63 6.64 8.69
N SER A 201 2.66 7.38 9.11
CA SER A 201 3.99 6.82 9.44
C SER A 201 3.98 5.80 10.59
N SER A 202 2.97 5.80 11.45
CA SER A 202 2.83 4.84 12.56
C SER A 202 2.57 3.41 12.09
N ALA A 203 1.89 3.21 10.95
CA ALA A 203 1.66 1.89 10.39
C ALA A 203 2.98 1.18 10.02
N TRP A 204 3.95 1.92 9.50
CA TRP A 204 5.25 1.34 9.14
C TRP A 204 6.06 0.92 10.35
N LYS A 205 6.03 1.67 11.44
CA LYS A 205 6.70 1.28 12.70
C LYS A 205 6.12 -0.04 13.25
N GLN A 206 4.79 -0.17 13.22
CA GLN A 206 4.14 -1.41 13.64
C GLN A 206 4.54 -2.60 12.76
N ILE A 207 4.55 -2.43 11.44
CA ILE A 207 4.97 -3.46 10.49
C ILE A 207 6.44 -3.86 10.71
N GLU A 208 7.34 -2.91 10.93
CA GLU A 208 8.73 -3.17 11.26
C GLU A 208 8.88 -4.01 12.55
N GLU A 209 8.13 -3.67 13.60
CA GLU A 209 8.15 -4.41 14.87
C GLU A 209 7.62 -5.83 14.70
N GLU A 210 6.50 -6.01 14.01
CA GLU A 210 5.92 -7.34 13.73
C GLU A 210 6.90 -8.24 12.98
N ILE A 211 7.59 -7.71 11.95
CA ILE A 211 8.57 -8.46 11.17
C ILE A 211 9.80 -8.78 12.00
N ARG A 212 10.31 -7.83 12.79
CA ARG A 212 11.52 -7.99 13.62
C ARG A 212 11.39 -9.13 14.62
N HIS A 213 10.20 -9.34 15.19
CA HIS A 213 9.95 -10.39 16.18
C HIS A 213 9.85 -11.81 15.60
N GLN A 214 9.74 -11.97 14.28
CA GLN A 214 9.44 -13.24 13.66
C GLN A 214 10.65 -13.98 13.07
N SER A 215 11.80 -13.32 12.91
CA SER A 215 12.99 -13.95 12.31
C SER A 215 14.24 -13.66 13.12
N ALA A 216 14.85 -14.75 13.61
CA ALA A 216 16.13 -14.68 14.33
C ALA A 216 17.31 -14.29 13.44
N GLU A 217 17.21 -14.48 12.13
CA GLU A 217 18.22 -14.15 11.14
C GLU A 217 18.17 -12.69 10.68
N LEU A 218 17.14 -11.95 11.07
CA LEU A 218 16.99 -10.53 10.74
C LEU A 218 17.67 -9.66 11.80
N GLU A 219 18.80 -9.05 11.45
CA GLU A 219 19.53 -8.15 12.35
C GLU A 219 18.91 -6.76 12.38
N GLU A 220 18.60 -6.21 11.20
CA GLU A 220 18.02 -4.86 11.07
C GLU A 220 17.01 -4.79 9.94
N ILE A 221 15.98 -3.96 10.13
CA ILE A 221 14.96 -3.64 9.12
C ILE A 221 14.67 -2.15 9.15
N HIS A 222 14.60 -1.53 7.97
CA HIS A 222 14.20 -0.15 7.79
C HIS A 222 13.22 -0.05 6.63
N ILE A 223 12.00 0.40 6.90
CA ILE A 223 10.99 0.71 5.87
C ILE A 223 11.03 2.20 5.59
N MET A 224 11.27 2.58 4.34
CA MET A 224 11.47 3.96 3.92
C MET A 224 10.55 4.32 2.75
N GLU A 225 9.86 5.44 2.88
CA GLU A 225 9.19 6.07 1.75
C GLU A 225 10.22 6.87 0.96
N MET A 226 10.34 6.60 -0.33
CA MET A 226 11.29 7.26 -1.21
C MET A 226 10.65 8.50 -1.87
N ASP A 227 11.46 9.47 -2.27
CA ASP A 227 10.99 10.78 -2.79
C ASP A 227 10.05 10.67 -3.99
N GLU A 228 10.16 9.60 -4.77
CA GLU A 228 9.39 9.37 -5.98
C GLU A 228 8.13 8.49 -5.76
N GLY A 229 7.69 8.33 -4.50
CA GLY A 229 6.44 7.67 -4.16
C GLY A 229 6.50 6.15 -4.02
N GLY A 230 7.70 5.55 -4.13
CA GLY A 230 7.94 4.14 -3.83
C GLY A 230 8.31 3.91 -2.37
N TYR A 231 8.22 2.66 -1.95
CA TYR A 231 8.68 2.21 -0.63
C TYR A 231 9.82 1.22 -0.78
N THR A 232 10.84 1.37 0.05
CA THR A 232 11.97 0.44 0.09
C THR A 232 12.11 -0.11 1.50
N VAL A 233 12.20 -1.44 1.60
CA VAL A 233 12.58 -2.14 2.83
C VAL A 233 14.03 -2.56 2.68
N LEU A 234 14.89 -2.02 3.52
CA LEU A 234 16.29 -2.37 3.63
C LEU A 234 16.46 -3.35 4.79
N LEU A 235 17.08 -4.49 4.53
CA LEU A 235 17.19 -5.61 5.46
C LEU A 235 18.66 -6.01 5.61
N LYS A 236 19.12 -6.08 6.84
CA LYS A 236 20.40 -6.70 7.19
C LYS A 236 20.12 -8.10 7.73
N LEU A 237 20.51 -9.10 6.97
CA LEU A 237 20.42 -10.50 7.35
C LEU A 237 21.74 -10.99 7.93
N SER A 238 21.71 -11.99 8.80
CA SER A 238 22.93 -12.56 9.39
C SER A 238 23.86 -13.07 8.30
N SER A 239 25.17 -12.83 8.47
CA SER A 239 26.20 -13.17 7.49
C SER A 239 26.35 -14.68 7.22
N SER A 240 25.75 -15.53 8.04
CA SER A 240 25.72 -16.99 7.88
C SER A 240 24.62 -17.50 6.95
N SER A 241 23.70 -16.63 6.48
CA SER A 241 22.55 -17.02 5.68
C SER A 241 22.94 -17.38 4.24
N SER A 242 22.62 -18.60 3.80
CA SER A 242 22.79 -18.98 2.38
C SER A 242 21.83 -18.15 1.48
N LEU A 243 22.19 -18.01 0.20
CA LEU A 243 21.35 -17.27 -0.77
C LEU A 243 19.92 -17.84 -0.85
N LEU A 244 19.78 -19.18 -0.77
CA LEU A 244 18.47 -19.84 -0.77
C LEU A 244 17.66 -19.45 0.47
N LEU A 245 18.29 -19.41 1.65
CA LEU A 245 17.63 -18.98 2.89
C LEU A 245 17.25 -17.50 2.82
N GLN A 246 18.12 -16.65 2.27
CA GLN A 246 17.81 -15.24 2.07
C GLN A 246 16.57 -15.06 1.17
N HIS A 247 16.49 -15.77 0.03
CA HIS A 247 15.30 -15.70 -0.85
C HIS A 247 14.03 -16.20 -0.15
N TYR A 248 14.13 -17.24 0.67
CA TYR A 248 13.01 -17.73 1.45
C TYR A 248 12.53 -16.68 2.47
N LEU A 249 13.46 -16.11 3.27
CA LEU A 249 13.16 -15.09 4.27
C LEU A 249 12.56 -13.84 3.62
N LEU A 250 13.11 -13.37 2.50
CA LEU A 250 12.59 -12.22 1.78
C LEU A 250 11.17 -12.42 1.27
N ARG A 251 10.83 -13.63 0.81
CA ARG A 251 9.45 -13.96 0.43
C ARG A 251 8.51 -13.99 1.63
N GLN A 252 8.95 -14.49 2.78
CA GLN A 252 8.17 -14.47 4.02
C GLN A 252 7.93 -13.03 4.47
N ILE A 253 8.97 -12.20 4.52
CA ILE A 253 8.86 -10.77 4.89
C ILE A 253 7.95 -10.02 3.91
N ALA A 254 8.09 -10.24 2.61
CA ALA A 254 7.20 -9.65 1.61
C ALA A 254 5.74 -10.07 1.80
N GLY A 255 5.49 -11.34 2.14
CA GLY A 255 4.16 -11.85 2.47
C GLY A 255 3.55 -11.16 3.70
N GLN A 256 4.36 -10.90 4.73
CA GLN A 256 3.93 -10.16 5.93
C GLN A 256 3.61 -8.71 5.61
N VAL A 257 4.48 -8.02 4.86
CA VAL A 257 4.21 -6.64 4.38
C VAL A 257 2.87 -6.59 3.64
N LEU A 258 2.61 -7.55 2.75
CA LEU A 258 1.33 -7.63 2.02
C LEU A 258 0.14 -7.87 2.97
N THR A 259 0.29 -8.74 3.95
CA THR A 259 -0.77 -9.03 4.93
C THR A 259 -1.10 -7.81 5.77
N SER A 260 -0.08 -7.14 6.33
CA SER A 260 -0.27 -5.93 7.13
C SER A 260 -0.82 -4.78 6.30
N LEU A 261 -0.38 -4.60 5.05
CA LEU A 261 -0.96 -3.62 4.12
C LEU A 261 -2.43 -3.92 3.80
N GLY A 262 -2.80 -5.19 3.65
CA GLY A 262 -4.19 -5.59 3.41
C GLY A 262 -5.16 -5.20 4.52
N THR A 263 -4.67 -4.93 5.73
CA THR A 263 -5.49 -4.47 6.87
C THR A 263 -5.60 -2.96 6.98
N CYS A 264 -4.67 -2.19 6.41
CA CYS A 264 -4.58 -0.74 6.61
C CYS A 264 -4.63 0.08 5.31
N TYR A 265 -4.68 -0.56 4.13
CA TYR A 265 -4.68 0.12 2.83
C TYR A 265 -5.78 -0.43 1.91
N GLU A 266 -6.67 0.45 1.45
CA GLU A 266 -7.84 0.08 0.61
C GLU A 266 -7.54 0.10 -0.90
N GLY A 267 -6.37 0.57 -1.32
CA GLY A 267 -6.02 0.77 -2.74
C GLY A 267 -5.56 -0.47 -3.51
N GLY A 268 -5.76 -1.67 -2.94
CA GLY A 268 -5.30 -2.94 -3.52
C GLY A 268 -3.87 -3.28 -3.14
N LEU A 269 -3.56 -4.59 -3.11
CA LEU A 269 -2.23 -5.08 -2.69
C LEU A 269 -1.16 -4.68 -3.72
N PRO A 270 -0.03 -4.08 -3.28
CA PRO A 270 1.09 -3.80 -4.18
C PRO A 270 1.76 -5.09 -4.63
N ARG A 271 2.55 -5.00 -5.67
CA ARG A 271 3.50 -6.04 -6.06
C ARG A 271 4.82 -5.73 -5.40
N ILE A 272 5.54 -6.75 -4.93
CA ILE A 272 6.82 -6.56 -4.23
C ILE A 272 7.95 -7.16 -5.06
N LEU A 273 8.89 -6.32 -5.45
CA LEU A 273 10.16 -6.72 -6.05
C LEU A 273 11.18 -6.95 -4.95
N ILE A 274 11.84 -8.11 -4.97
CA ILE A 274 12.88 -8.46 -4.00
C ILE A 274 14.24 -8.64 -4.67
N SER A 275 15.29 -8.24 -3.96
CA SER A 275 16.69 -8.46 -4.33
C SER A 275 17.45 -8.96 -3.10
N ALA A 276 17.98 -10.17 -3.17
CA ALA A 276 18.86 -10.72 -2.13
C ALA A 276 20.19 -9.93 -2.06
N GLY A 277 20.97 -10.17 -1.01
CA GLY A 277 22.29 -9.57 -0.89
C GLY A 277 23.19 -9.92 -2.08
N SER A 278 23.86 -8.91 -2.63
CA SER A 278 24.69 -9.02 -3.83
C SER A 278 25.95 -8.16 -3.68
N PRO A 279 27.07 -8.51 -4.33
CA PRO A 279 28.27 -7.67 -4.35
C PRO A 279 28.07 -6.29 -4.98
N GLU A 280 27.00 -6.12 -5.75
CA GLU A 280 26.65 -4.83 -6.33
C GLU A 280 26.19 -3.85 -5.25
N SER A 281 26.59 -2.58 -5.40
CA SER A 281 26.27 -1.53 -4.41
C SER A 281 24.76 -1.32 -4.28
N PRO A 282 24.26 -1.01 -3.07
CA PRO A 282 22.82 -0.86 -2.80
C PRO A 282 22.12 0.17 -3.68
N ASP A 283 22.81 1.27 -4.02
CA ASP A 283 22.30 2.33 -4.90
C ASP A 283 22.06 1.84 -6.34
N ARG A 284 22.98 1.09 -6.90
CA ARG A 284 22.83 0.51 -8.25
C ARG A 284 21.71 -0.51 -8.28
N ARG A 285 21.64 -1.37 -7.25
CA ARG A 285 20.54 -2.34 -7.13
C ARG A 285 19.19 -1.65 -6.97
N TYR A 286 19.11 -0.62 -6.14
CA TYR A 286 17.89 0.17 -6.00
C TYR A 286 17.47 0.81 -7.34
N ALA A 287 18.41 1.40 -8.08
CA ALA A 287 18.14 1.96 -9.40
C ALA A 287 17.63 0.88 -10.39
N ALA A 288 18.27 -0.30 -10.39
CA ALA A 288 17.84 -1.44 -11.20
C ALA A 288 16.43 -1.94 -10.80
N MET A 289 16.13 -2.01 -9.50
CA MET A 289 14.81 -2.40 -9.00
C MET A 289 13.73 -1.42 -9.44
N ARG A 290 13.99 -0.13 -9.34
CA ARG A 290 13.04 0.90 -9.82
C ARG A 290 12.75 0.78 -11.30
N GLN A 291 13.78 0.56 -12.12
CA GLN A 291 13.62 0.36 -13.55
C GLN A 291 12.89 -0.95 -13.87
N ALA A 292 13.20 -2.01 -13.12
CA ALA A 292 12.59 -3.31 -13.30
C ALA A 292 11.15 -3.38 -12.78
N TYR A 293 10.73 -2.46 -11.92
CA TYR A 293 9.40 -2.49 -11.31
C TYR A 293 8.25 -2.39 -12.32
N ASP A 294 8.49 -1.85 -13.51
CA ASP A 294 7.49 -1.84 -14.57
C ASP A 294 7.01 -3.24 -14.98
N TYR A 295 7.82 -4.29 -14.74
CA TYR A 295 7.38 -5.68 -14.90
C TYR A 295 6.23 -6.05 -13.97
N SER A 296 6.10 -5.35 -12.86
CA SER A 296 5.02 -5.59 -11.89
C SER A 296 3.64 -5.50 -12.53
N PHE A 297 3.45 -4.63 -13.53
CA PHE A 297 2.18 -4.45 -14.22
C PHE A 297 1.73 -5.69 -15.01
N LEU A 298 2.65 -6.61 -15.31
CA LEU A 298 2.34 -7.90 -15.95
C LEU A 298 1.96 -9.00 -14.93
N LEU A 299 2.08 -8.72 -13.64
CA LEU A 299 1.84 -9.67 -12.56
C LEU A 299 0.52 -9.36 -11.83
N PRO A 300 -0.13 -10.35 -11.22
CA PRO A 300 -1.33 -10.11 -10.41
C PRO A 300 -1.01 -9.26 -9.18
N PRO A 301 -2.00 -8.51 -8.64
CA PRO A 301 -1.84 -7.82 -7.35
C PRO A 301 -1.36 -8.77 -6.25
N GLY A 302 -0.48 -8.31 -5.37
CA GLY A 302 0.11 -9.11 -4.30
C GLY A 302 1.23 -10.06 -4.74
N ALA A 303 1.65 -10.04 -6.02
CA ALA A 303 2.75 -10.87 -6.48
C ALA A 303 4.09 -10.41 -5.87
N VAL A 304 4.95 -11.41 -5.55
CA VAL A 304 6.34 -11.20 -5.13
C VAL A 304 7.26 -11.79 -6.19
N PHE A 305 8.17 -10.99 -6.71
CA PHE A 305 9.06 -11.39 -7.79
C PHE A 305 10.51 -10.96 -7.57
N LEU A 306 11.45 -11.64 -8.23
CA LEU A 306 12.88 -11.41 -8.09
C LEU A 306 13.40 -10.42 -9.14
N LEU A 307 14.39 -9.62 -8.77
CA LEU A 307 15.05 -8.68 -9.70
C LEU A 307 15.65 -9.42 -10.91
N GLU A 308 16.24 -10.57 -10.71
CA GLU A 308 16.86 -11.39 -11.76
C GLU A 308 15.84 -11.88 -12.80
N GLN A 309 14.57 -12.05 -12.40
CA GLN A 309 13.48 -12.45 -13.30
C GLN A 309 13.02 -11.30 -14.21
N ALA A 310 13.28 -10.05 -13.82
CA ALA A 310 12.86 -8.86 -14.53
C ALA A 310 13.85 -8.35 -15.60
N SER A 311 15.04 -8.96 -15.71
CA SER A 311 16.16 -8.37 -16.48
C SER A 311 16.22 -8.79 -17.96
N SER A 312 15.27 -9.58 -18.51
CA SER A 312 15.48 -10.33 -19.77
C SER A 312 14.72 -9.83 -21.01
N ALA A 313 14.22 -8.59 -21.11
CA ALA A 313 13.43 -8.19 -22.28
C ALA A 313 13.95 -6.93 -22.98
N GLY A 314 14.80 -7.13 -23.97
CA GLY A 314 15.17 -6.12 -24.97
C GLY A 314 15.07 -6.72 -26.37
N GLY A 315 14.05 -6.31 -27.14
CA GLY A 315 13.88 -6.68 -28.54
C GLY A 315 13.13 -5.59 -29.32
N ALA A 316 13.28 -5.54 -30.64
CA ALA A 316 12.50 -4.62 -31.49
C ALA A 316 11.00 -4.94 -31.32
N SER A 317 10.19 -3.93 -31.04
CA SER A 317 8.77 -4.11 -30.79
C SER A 317 7.99 -4.27 -32.11
N VAL A 318 7.33 -5.40 -32.29
CA VAL A 318 6.43 -5.66 -33.42
C VAL A 318 5.16 -4.83 -33.31
N ILE A 319 4.60 -4.74 -32.07
CA ILE A 319 3.35 -4.01 -31.83
C ILE A 319 3.50 -2.51 -32.06
N ALA A 320 4.66 -1.92 -31.75
CA ALA A 320 4.90 -0.52 -32.05
C ALA A 320 4.83 -0.25 -33.58
N GLY A 321 5.33 -1.18 -34.40
CA GLY A 321 5.20 -1.12 -35.85
C GLY A 321 3.73 -1.18 -36.30
N GLU A 322 2.95 -2.10 -35.77
CA GLU A 322 1.52 -2.25 -36.06
C GLU A 322 0.72 -1.00 -35.66
N ILE A 323 1.02 -0.44 -34.47
CA ILE A 323 0.38 0.81 -33.97
C ILE A 323 0.72 1.98 -34.89
N ARG A 324 1.99 2.15 -35.30
CA ARG A 324 2.38 3.21 -36.25
C ARG A 324 1.65 3.08 -37.59
N GLN A 325 1.56 1.87 -38.12
CA GLN A 325 0.83 1.61 -39.35
C GLN A 325 -0.65 2.00 -39.21
N TYR A 326 -1.28 1.61 -38.12
CA TYR A 326 -2.65 2.01 -37.81
C TYR A 326 -2.81 3.52 -37.68
N LEU A 327 -1.90 4.20 -36.97
CA LEU A 327 -1.96 5.66 -36.79
C LEU A 327 -1.79 6.45 -38.09
N LEU A 328 -1.08 5.91 -39.05
CA LEU A 328 -0.94 6.52 -40.41
C LEU A 328 -2.24 6.40 -41.22
N SER A 329 -2.89 5.26 -41.19
CA SER A 329 -4.12 4.97 -41.90
C SER A 329 -5.08 4.14 -41.07
N PRO A 330 -5.85 4.79 -40.18
CA PRO A 330 -6.78 4.08 -39.29
C PRO A 330 -7.86 3.35 -40.05
N ASP A 331 -7.94 2.03 -39.86
CA ASP A 331 -8.91 1.11 -40.44
C ASP A 331 -9.39 0.12 -39.41
N ARG A 332 -10.66 -0.33 -39.54
CA ARG A 332 -11.27 -1.25 -38.55
C ARG A 332 -10.59 -2.62 -38.53
N SER A 333 -10.18 -3.12 -39.68
CA SER A 333 -9.50 -4.40 -39.82
C SER A 333 -8.11 -4.37 -39.13
N LEU A 334 -7.38 -3.27 -39.27
CA LEU A 334 -6.09 -3.05 -38.60
C LEU A 334 -6.29 -2.94 -37.09
N LEU A 335 -7.37 -2.27 -36.63
CA LEU A 335 -7.69 -2.16 -35.22
C LEU A 335 -8.03 -3.51 -34.57
N ASP A 336 -8.81 -4.33 -35.27
CA ASP A 336 -9.15 -5.67 -34.82
C ASP A 336 -7.91 -6.60 -34.75
N GLY A 337 -6.99 -6.46 -35.71
CA GLY A 337 -5.68 -7.10 -35.67
C GLY A 337 -4.83 -6.67 -34.47
N LEU A 338 -4.77 -5.36 -34.23
CA LEU A 338 -4.07 -4.79 -33.08
C LEU A 338 -4.62 -5.28 -31.75
N LYS A 339 -5.93 -5.45 -31.63
CA LYS A 339 -6.56 -6.02 -30.43
C LYS A 339 -5.97 -7.38 -30.08
N VAL A 340 -5.87 -8.28 -31.06
CA VAL A 340 -5.30 -9.60 -30.87
C VAL A 340 -3.82 -9.54 -30.49
N SER A 341 -3.05 -8.62 -31.09
CA SER A 341 -1.64 -8.43 -30.75
C SER A 341 -1.47 -7.86 -29.34
N LEU A 342 -2.28 -6.88 -28.94
CA LEU A 342 -2.27 -6.28 -27.60
C LEU A 342 -2.71 -7.27 -26.52
N GLU A 343 -3.71 -8.11 -26.76
CA GLU A 343 -4.16 -9.13 -25.80
C GLU A 343 -3.09 -10.19 -25.52
N LYS A 344 -2.12 -10.38 -26.43
CA LYS A 344 -0.96 -11.25 -26.19
C LYS A 344 0.08 -10.65 -25.24
N ILE A 345 0.01 -9.35 -24.93
CA ILE A 345 0.91 -8.68 -23.96
C ILE A 345 0.53 -9.07 -22.53
N THR A 346 0.47 -10.33 -22.20
CA THR A 346 0.17 -10.78 -20.82
C THR A 346 1.33 -11.59 -20.23
N ALA A 347 2.38 -11.85 -21.00
CA ALA A 347 3.55 -12.59 -20.57
C ALA A 347 4.70 -11.65 -20.18
N LEU A 348 5.52 -12.06 -19.21
CA LEU A 348 6.70 -11.31 -18.74
C LEU A 348 7.66 -10.90 -19.88
N ALA A 349 7.74 -11.69 -20.96
CA ALA A 349 8.54 -11.38 -22.14
C ALA A 349 8.03 -10.17 -22.96
N SER A 350 6.84 -9.66 -22.66
CA SER A 350 6.15 -8.64 -23.48
C SER A 350 6.25 -7.21 -22.91
N LEU A 351 7.08 -6.95 -21.89
CA LEU A 351 7.18 -5.61 -21.31
C LEU A 351 7.68 -4.57 -22.30
N GLY A 352 8.67 -4.94 -23.13
CA GLY A 352 9.18 -4.08 -24.20
C GLY A 352 8.08 -3.68 -25.18
N GLU A 353 7.22 -4.62 -25.54
CA GLU A 353 6.05 -4.39 -26.39
C GLU A 353 5.04 -3.44 -25.72
N LEU A 354 4.74 -3.65 -24.43
CA LEU A 354 3.82 -2.79 -23.68
C LEU A 354 4.33 -1.34 -23.60
N ARG A 355 5.61 -1.15 -23.25
CA ARG A 355 6.25 0.18 -23.23
C ARG A 355 6.23 0.86 -24.57
N ALA A 356 6.55 0.12 -25.63
CA ALA A 356 6.55 0.63 -26.97
C ALA A 356 5.14 1.03 -27.44
N ALA A 357 4.12 0.24 -27.10
CA ALA A 357 2.72 0.56 -27.38
C ALA A 357 2.29 1.85 -26.66
N ILE A 358 2.60 2.00 -25.35
CA ILE A 358 2.32 3.22 -24.59
C ILE A 358 3.02 4.42 -25.24
N GLY A 359 4.29 4.29 -25.61
CA GLY A 359 5.08 5.34 -26.25
C GLY A 359 4.49 5.84 -27.55
N GLU A 360 4.07 4.93 -28.44
CA GLU A 360 3.48 5.28 -29.75
C GLU A 360 2.11 5.96 -29.58
N VAL A 361 1.22 5.39 -28.76
CA VAL A 361 -0.10 5.99 -28.51
C VAL A 361 0.04 7.33 -27.79
N GLY A 362 0.91 7.42 -26.78
CA GLY A 362 1.15 8.65 -26.04
C GLY A 362 1.79 9.76 -26.91
N ALA A 363 2.72 9.41 -27.79
CA ALA A 363 3.30 10.38 -28.72
C ALA A 363 2.25 10.99 -29.64
N GLU A 364 1.29 10.20 -30.06
CA GLU A 364 0.23 10.66 -30.95
C GLU A 364 -0.83 11.49 -30.20
N CYS A 365 -1.24 11.07 -29.00
CA CYS A 365 -2.19 11.86 -28.16
C CYS A 365 -1.63 13.24 -27.81
N ARG A 366 -0.33 13.36 -27.56
CA ARG A 366 0.33 14.66 -27.34
C ARG A 366 0.22 15.62 -28.53
N LYS A 367 0.20 15.12 -29.77
CA LYS A 367 -0.01 15.97 -30.95
C LYS A 367 -1.40 16.60 -30.97
N ASP A 368 -2.38 15.89 -30.43
CA ASP A 368 -3.78 16.35 -30.37
C ASP A 368 -4.07 17.24 -29.14
N GLY A 369 -3.05 17.48 -28.29
CA GLY A 369 -3.22 18.26 -27.03
C GLY A 369 -3.92 17.49 -25.91
N ASP A 370 -4.12 16.18 -26.08
CA ASP A 370 -4.68 15.30 -25.05
C ASP A 370 -3.61 14.99 -23.97
N GLY A 371 -3.97 15.22 -22.73
CA GLY A 371 -3.09 15.35 -21.59
C GLY A 371 -2.21 14.13 -21.29
N SER A 372 -0.99 14.42 -20.86
CA SER A 372 -0.01 13.48 -20.32
C SER A 372 -0.48 12.76 -19.05
N ASP A 373 -1.49 13.30 -18.38
CA ASP A 373 -1.95 12.82 -17.04
C ASP A 373 -3.04 11.75 -17.11
N LEU A 374 -3.34 11.22 -18.30
CA LEU A 374 -4.33 10.16 -18.46
C LEU A 374 -3.80 8.84 -17.89
N GLU A 375 -4.48 8.33 -16.87
CA GLU A 375 -4.16 7.07 -16.23
C GLU A 375 -4.62 5.89 -17.10
N LEU A 376 -3.70 5.02 -17.48
CA LEU A 376 -3.98 3.83 -18.29
C LEU A 376 -4.45 2.65 -17.45
N GLY A 377 -3.94 2.51 -16.23
CA GLY A 377 -4.33 1.45 -15.31
C GLY A 377 -3.20 0.90 -14.45
N THR A 378 -3.55 -0.04 -13.57
CA THR A 378 -2.66 -0.63 -12.58
C THR A 378 -2.13 -2.02 -12.96
N ASP A 379 -2.63 -2.61 -14.02
CA ASP A 379 -2.16 -3.90 -14.56
C ASP A 379 -2.21 -3.94 -16.09
N ALA A 380 -1.52 -4.93 -16.69
CA ALA A 380 -1.40 -5.05 -18.13
C ALA A 380 -2.75 -5.11 -18.86
N ARG A 381 -3.76 -5.75 -18.28
CA ARG A 381 -5.09 -5.87 -18.92
C ARG A 381 -5.79 -4.52 -18.99
N GLN A 382 -5.74 -3.75 -17.90
CA GLN A 382 -6.30 -2.41 -17.86
C GLN A 382 -5.57 -1.48 -18.84
N ILE A 383 -4.25 -1.54 -18.86
CA ILE A 383 -3.40 -0.74 -19.76
C ILE A 383 -3.72 -1.08 -21.21
N VAL A 384 -3.75 -2.36 -21.58
CA VAL A 384 -4.10 -2.82 -22.94
C VAL A 384 -5.51 -2.37 -23.33
N SER A 385 -6.48 -2.50 -22.41
CA SER A 385 -7.85 -2.06 -22.65
C SER A 385 -7.96 -0.55 -22.85
N ALA A 386 -7.18 0.23 -22.09
CA ALA A 386 -7.13 1.69 -22.22
C ALA A 386 -6.47 2.11 -23.55
N LEU A 387 -5.35 1.48 -23.93
CA LEU A 387 -4.69 1.74 -25.22
C LEU A 387 -5.61 1.41 -26.39
N TYR A 388 -6.30 0.27 -26.35
CA TYR A 388 -7.25 -0.10 -27.40
C TYR A 388 -8.38 0.92 -27.54
N ARG A 389 -8.95 1.36 -26.40
CA ARG A 389 -10.01 2.39 -26.38
C ARG A 389 -9.53 3.70 -27.01
N LEU A 390 -8.32 4.16 -26.68
CA LEU A 390 -7.74 5.38 -27.28
C LEU A 390 -7.56 5.25 -28.80
N LEU A 391 -7.13 4.10 -29.28
CA LEU A 391 -7.01 3.82 -30.72
C LEU A 391 -8.39 3.76 -31.39
N GLU A 392 -9.41 3.18 -30.76
CA GLU A 392 -10.78 3.12 -31.28
C GLU A 392 -11.43 4.50 -31.35
N GLU A 393 -11.29 5.33 -30.32
CA GLU A 393 -11.74 6.72 -30.32
C GLU A 393 -11.14 7.51 -31.48
N ARG A 394 -9.86 7.23 -31.80
CA ARG A 394 -9.18 7.88 -32.92
C ARG A 394 -9.73 7.44 -34.28
N LEU A 395 -10.10 6.18 -34.43
CA LEU A 395 -10.78 5.71 -35.66
C LEU A 395 -12.10 6.44 -35.85
N GLN A 396 -12.87 6.61 -34.77
CA GLN A 396 -14.14 7.34 -34.79
C GLN A 396 -13.97 8.83 -35.14
N ARG A 397 -12.93 9.49 -34.59
CA ARG A 397 -12.62 10.91 -34.92
C ARG A 397 -12.24 11.14 -36.39
N ARG A 398 -11.67 10.16 -37.10
CA ARG A 398 -11.21 10.27 -38.47
C ARG A 398 -12.20 9.80 -39.53
N GLN A 399 -13.32 9.17 -39.17
CA GLN A 399 -14.35 8.86 -40.17
C GLN A 399 -15.05 10.16 -40.60
N PRO A 400 -15.03 10.51 -41.90
CA PRO A 400 -15.71 11.70 -42.38
C PRO A 400 -17.21 11.50 -42.28
N GLY A 401 -17.83 12.08 -41.26
CA GLY A 401 -19.28 12.01 -41.03
C GLY A 401 -19.72 11.99 -39.59
N ASN A 402 -18.88 11.75 -38.62
CA ASN A 402 -19.33 11.57 -37.22
C ASN A 402 -18.73 12.60 -36.25
N HIS A 403 -18.75 13.88 -36.59
CA HIS A 403 -18.58 14.94 -35.61
C HIS A 403 -19.89 15.23 -34.90
N TYR A 404 -20.26 14.36 -33.98
CA TYR A 404 -21.36 14.67 -33.10
C TYR A 404 -20.95 15.73 -32.08
N SER A 405 -21.89 16.61 -31.74
CA SER A 405 -21.66 17.61 -30.70
C SER A 405 -21.37 16.94 -29.36
N ARG A 406 -20.72 17.71 -28.44
CA ARG A 406 -20.43 17.25 -27.08
C ARG A 406 -21.66 16.63 -26.38
N TRP A 407 -22.83 17.16 -26.65
CA TRP A 407 -24.08 16.68 -26.05
C TRP A 407 -24.53 15.33 -26.60
N VAL A 408 -24.36 15.10 -27.89
CA VAL A 408 -24.68 13.83 -28.52
C VAL A 408 -23.72 12.74 -28.08
N ASN A 409 -22.42 13.03 -28.03
CA ASN A 409 -21.42 12.08 -27.52
C ASN A 409 -21.71 11.68 -26.06
N LYS A 410 -21.94 12.67 -25.17
CA LYS A 410 -22.29 12.40 -23.78
C LYS A 410 -23.62 11.62 -23.62
N ALA A 411 -24.59 11.83 -24.52
CA ALA A 411 -25.83 11.07 -24.50
C ALA A 411 -25.58 9.60 -24.90
N MET A 412 -24.72 9.35 -25.89
CA MET A 412 -24.31 8.00 -26.30
C MET A 412 -23.57 7.28 -25.17
N ASP A 413 -22.61 7.98 -24.50
CA ASP A 413 -21.88 7.44 -23.35
C ASP A 413 -22.82 7.08 -22.18
N TYR A 414 -23.79 7.94 -21.92
CA TYR A 414 -24.78 7.68 -20.86
C TYR A 414 -25.64 6.46 -21.19
N VAL A 415 -26.08 6.31 -22.43
CA VAL A 415 -26.83 5.14 -22.89
C VAL A 415 -25.96 3.88 -22.75
N ALA A 416 -24.69 3.94 -23.14
CA ALA A 416 -23.75 2.82 -23.01
C ALA A 416 -23.51 2.39 -21.55
N GLY A 417 -23.50 3.34 -20.61
CA GLY A 417 -23.36 3.04 -19.19
C GLY A 417 -24.66 2.57 -18.49
N ASN A 418 -25.84 2.90 -19.07
CA ASN A 418 -27.13 2.69 -18.40
C ASN A 418 -28.17 1.91 -19.25
N TYR A 419 -27.74 1.27 -20.31
CA TYR A 419 -28.64 0.54 -21.24
C TYR A 419 -29.49 -0.53 -20.54
N ALA A 420 -28.99 -1.13 -19.45
CA ALA A 420 -29.68 -2.17 -18.71
C ALA A 420 -30.84 -1.63 -17.83
N ASP A 421 -30.95 -0.32 -17.66
CA ASP A 421 -32.06 0.29 -16.93
C ASP A 421 -33.35 0.30 -17.81
N PRO A 422 -34.41 -0.42 -17.42
CA PRO A 422 -35.67 -0.48 -18.19
C PRO A 422 -36.40 0.87 -18.31
N ASP A 423 -36.10 1.81 -17.40
CA ASP A 423 -36.71 3.13 -17.33
C ASP A 423 -35.85 4.23 -18.01
N LEU A 424 -34.78 3.82 -18.70
CA LEU A 424 -33.96 4.74 -19.48
C LEU A 424 -34.77 5.44 -20.56
N SER A 425 -34.87 6.77 -20.46
CA SER A 425 -35.70 7.60 -21.34
C SER A 425 -34.93 8.84 -21.81
N LEU A 426 -35.49 9.54 -22.80
CA LEU A 426 -34.91 10.84 -23.24
C LEU A 426 -34.84 11.84 -22.08
N GLU A 427 -35.84 11.81 -21.20
CA GLU A 427 -35.93 12.72 -20.06
C GLU A 427 -34.84 12.43 -19.02
N THR A 428 -34.55 11.15 -18.73
CA THR A 428 -33.49 10.75 -17.79
C THR A 428 -32.10 11.15 -18.34
N VAL A 429 -31.84 10.92 -19.61
CA VAL A 429 -30.59 11.33 -20.26
C VAL A 429 -30.44 12.84 -20.28
N ALA A 430 -31.47 13.58 -20.66
CA ALA A 430 -31.46 15.05 -20.72
C ALA A 430 -31.25 15.66 -19.31
N GLY A 431 -31.90 15.09 -18.28
CA GLY A 431 -31.71 15.47 -16.90
C GLY A 431 -30.27 15.28 -16.41
N HIS A 432 -29.65 14.15 -16.72
CA HIS A 432 -28.26 13.89 -16.40
C HIS A 432 -27.30 14.87 -17.08
N LEU A 433 -27.57 15.20 -18.35
CA LEU A 433 -26.77 16.15 -19.12
C LEU A 433 -27.07 17.61 -18.79
N GLN A 434 -28.05 17.89 -17.92
CA GLN A 434 -28.50 19.23 -17.54
C GLN A 434 -28.91 20.09 -18.73
N ILE A 435 -29.60 19.49 -19.73
CA ILE A 435 -30.18 20.16 -20.91
C ILE A 435 -31.66 19.81 -21.04
N SER A 436 -32.38 20.63 -21.84
CA SER A 436 -33.78 20.30 -22.08
C SER A 436 -33.94 19.07 -22.99
N SER A 437 -34.97 18.26 -22.75
CA SER A 437 -35.29 17.09 -23.59
C SER A 437 -35.54 17.47 -25.03
N ILE A 438 -36.09 18.67 -25.26
CA ILE A 438 -36.34 19.18 -26.62
C ILE A 438 -35.00 19.44 -27.33
N HIS A 439 -34.05 20.05 -26.65
CA HIS A 439 -32.72 20.33 -27.19
C HIS A 439 -31.98 19.01 -27.50
N LEU A 440 -31.98 18.07 -26.58
CA LEU A 440 -31.35 16.77 -26.79
C LEU A 440 -32.00 16.02 -27.97
N ARG A 441 -33.32 15.94 -28.02
CA ARG A 441 -34.06 15.28 -29.10
C ARG A 441 -33.75 15.84 -30.48
N THR A 442 -33.76 17.17 -30.59
CA THR A 442 -33.52 17.84 -31.88
C THR A 442 -32.08 17.69 -32.33
N THR A 443 -31.13 17.91 -31.41
CA THR A 443 -29.71 17.82 -31.70
C THR A 443 -29.28 16.38 -32.03
N PHE A 444 -29.73 15.42 -31.23
CA PHE A 444 -29.42 14.00 -31.44
C PHE A 444 -29.94 13.52 -32.80
N LYS A 445 -31.21 13.78 -33.11
CA LYS A 445 -31.81 13.38 -34.39
C LYS A 445 -31.16 14.08 -35.60
N ARG A 446 -30.84 15.38 -35.45
CA ARG A 446 -30.19 16.15 -36.52
C ARG A 446 -28.78 15.59 -36.82
N GLU A 447 -28.04 15.22 -35.81
CA GLU A 447 -26.65 14.83 -35.96
C GLU A 447 -26.49 13.31 -36.26
N THR A 448 -27.32 12.46 -35.66
CA THR A 448 -27.23 10.99 -35.84
C THR A 448 -28.18 10.44 -36.90
N GLY A 449 -29.15 11.22 -37.36
CA GLY A 449 -30.19 10.79 -38.28
C GLY A 449 -31.32 9.99 -37.64
N GLN A 450 -31.18 9.55 -36.37
CA GLN A 450 -32.17 8.71 -35.66
C GLN A 450 -32.54 9.31 -34.29
N SER A 451 -33.63 8.81 -33.69
CA SER A 451 -33.96 9.24 -32.34
C SER A 451 -33.10 8.57 -31.28
N LEU A 452 -32.97 9.18 -30.09
CA LEU A 452 -32.23 8.56 -28.96
C LEU A 452 -32.85 7.22 -28.56
N LEU A 453 -34.18 7.06 -28.70
CA LEU A 453 -34.86 5.80 -28.42
C LEU A 453 -34.51 4.70 -29.42
N ASP A 454 -34.43 5.04 -30.71
CA ASP A 454 -34.01 4.11 -31.75
C ASP A 454 -32.57 3.69 -31.54
N TYR A 455 -31.68 4.64 -31.26
CA TYR A 455 -30.29 4.38 -30.90
C TYR A 455 -30.14 3.44 -29.68
N THR A 456 -30.89 3.73 -28.60
CA THR A 456 -30.90 2.87 -27.40
C THR A 456 -31.39 1.46 -27.73
N THR A 457 -32.41 1.36 -28.58
CA THR A 457 -32.96 0.08 -29.01
C THR A 457 -31.94 -0.73 -29.84
N GLU A 458 -31.29 -0.11 -30.82
CA GLU A 458 -30.22 -0.73 -31.61
C GLU A 458 -29.06 -1.18 -30.74
N TYR A 459 -28.64 -0.34 -29.80
CA TYR A 459 -27.57 -0.65 -28.85
C TYR A 459 -27.90 -1.89 -28.02
N ARG A 460 -29.10 -1.94 -27.42
CA ARG A 460 -29.59 -3.10 -26.66
C ARG A 460 -29.65 -4.37 -27.50
N ILE A 461 -30.15 -4.27 -28.72
CA ILE A 461 -30.27 -5.42 -29.64
C ILE A 461 -28.85 -5.90 -30.08
N SER A 462 -27.90 -5.02 -30.28
CA SER A 462 -26.54 -5.42 -30.61
C SER A 462 -25.90 -6.24 -29.47
N LEU A 463 -26.08 -5.82 -28.23
CA LEU A 463 -25.64 -6.56 -27.03
C LEU A 463 -26.42 -7.87 -26.86
N ALA A 464 -27.74 -7.86 -27.12
CA ALA A 464 -28.53 -9.07 -27.08
C ALA A 464 -28.05 -10.13 -28.07
N LYS A 465 -27.65 -9.73 -29.28
CA LYS A 465 -27.05 -10.64 -30.26
C LYS A 465 -25.77 -11.27 -29.73
N GLN A 466 -24.87 -10.46 -29.11
CA GLN A 466 -23.65 -10.97 -28.50
C GLN A 466 -23.94 -11.98 -27.38
N LEU A 467 -24.84 -11.66 -26.46
CA LEU A 467 -25.23 -12.56 -25.36
C LEU A 467 -25.91 -13.84 -25.86
N LEU A 468 -26.75 -13.77 -26.90
CA LEU A 468 -27.36 -14.95 -27.51
C LEU A 468 -26.30 -15.81 -28.23
N GLN A 469 -25.27 -15.20 -28.81
CA GLN A 469 -24.17 -15.92 -29.45
C GLN A 469 -23.28 -16.70 -28.49
N THR A 470 -23.18 -16.34 -27.21
CA THR A 470 -22.44 -17.14 -26.23
C THR A 470 -23.11 -18.47 -25.93
N GLY A 471 -24.42 -18.53 -26.03
CA GLY A 471 -25.24 -19.73 -25.72
C GLY A 471 -25.46 -19.94 -24.21
N ASP A 472 -24.91 -19.10 -23.34
CA ASP A 472 -24.93 -19.27 -21.90
C ASP A 472 -26.21 -18.79 -21.22
N TYR A 473 -27.05 -18.02 -21.95
CA TYR A 473 -28.22 -17.34 -21.39
C TYR A 473 -29.52 -17.74 -22.07
N LYS A 474 -30.58 -17.90 -21.28
CA LYS A 474 -31.93 -18.06 -21.81
C LYS A 474 -32.47 -16.72 -22.30
N ILE A 475 -33.40 -16.75 -23.23
CA ILE A 475 -33.97 -15.54 -23.85
C ILE A 475 -34.51 -14.53 -22.81
N TYR A 476 -35.13 -15.02 -21.72
CA TYR A 476 -35.65 -14.14 -20.69
C TYR A 476 -34.51 -13.46 -19.90
N GLU A 477 -33.39 -14.17 -19.65
CA GLU A 477 -32.20 -13.62 -18.98
C GLU A 477 -31.52 -12.57 -19.85
N VAL A 478 -31.42 -12.82 -21.14
CA VAL A 478 -30.90 -11.83 -22.10
C VAL A 478 -31.78 -10.58 -22.11
N SER A 479 -33.13 -10.78 -22.16
CA SER A 479 -34.08 -9.68 -22.12
C SER A 479 -33.88 -8.76 -20.91
N GLU A 480 -33.71 -9.35 -19.72
CA GLU A 480 -33.49 -8.62 -18.48
C GLU A 480 -32.12 -7.89 -18.48
N LYS A 481 -31.06 -8.59 -18.88
CA LYS A 481 -29.68 -8.04 -18.95
C LYS A 481 -29.57 -6.85 -19.89
N VAL A 482 -30.35 -6.81 -20.96
CA VAL A 482 -30.32 -5.69 -21.91
C VAL A 482 -31.39 -4.65 -21.67
N GLY A 483 -32.05 -4.67 -20.52
CA GLY A 483 -32.94 -3.61 -20.04
C GLY A 483 -34.37 -3.63 -20.59
N TYR A 484 -34.95 -4.81 -20.88
CA TYR A 484 -36.36 -4.94 -21.21
C TYR A 484 -37.17 -5.50 -20.03
N LYS A 485 -38.32 -4.88 -19.74
CA LYS A 485 -39.19 -5.30 -18.63
C LYS A 485 -39.84 -6.68 -18.85
N THR A 486 -40.01 -7.11 -20.10
CA THR A 486 -40.62 -8.40 -20.42
C THR A 486 -39.93 -9.04 -21.62
N SER A 487 -39.73 -10.35 -21.59
CA SER A 487 -39.16 -11.13 -22.69
C SER A 487 -40.05 -11.15 -23.95
N GLN A 488 -41.37 -10.95 -23.77
CA GLN A 488 -42.32 -10.89 -24.88
C GLN A 488 -42.10 -9.60 -25.70
N TYR A 489 -42.00 -8.46 -25.02
CA TYR A 489 -41.71 -7.17 -25.68
C TYR A 489 -40.29 -7.16 -26.32
N PHE A 490 -39.31 -7.68 -25.60
CA PHE A 490 -37.96 -7.89 -26.15
C PHE A 490 -38.01 -8.68 -27.47
N SER A 491 -38.73 -9.84 -27.49
CA SER A 491 -38.78 -10.68 -28.70
C SER A 491 -39.43 -9.97 -29.88
N GLN A 492 -40.44 -9.12 -29.63
CA GLN A 492 -41.06 -8.30 -30.67
C GLN A 492 -40.11 -7.26 -31.25
N VAL A 493 -39.39 -6.54 -30.36
CA VAL A 493 -38.41 -5.53 -30.75
C VAL A 493 -37.24 -6.20 -31.48
N PHE A 494 -36.72 -7.31 -30.96
CA PHE A 494 -35.62 -8.05 -31.58
C PHE A 494 -35.99 -8.50 -33.00
N LYS A 495 -37.21 -9.08 -33.18
CA LYS A 495 -37.72 -9.47 -34.52
C LYS A 495 -37.85 -8.26 -35.45
N LYS A 496 -38.37 -7.15 -34.94
CA LYS A 496 -38.55 -5.92 -35.73
C LYS A 496 -37.21 -5.37 -36.21
N THR A 497 -36.20 -5.42 -35.36
CA THR A 497 -34.88 -4.85 -35.66
C THR A 497 -33.97 -5.78 -36.46
N THR A 498 -34.08 -7.10 -36.26
CA THR A 498 -33.21 -8.09 -36.89
C THR A 498 -33.83 -8.90 -38.01
N GLY A 499 -35.17 -8.85 -38.13
CA GLY A 499 -35.94 -9.67 -39.05
C GLY A 499 -36.24 -11.09 -38.54
N MET A 500 -35.63 -11.55 -37.45
CA MET A 500 -35.71 -12.92 -36.93
C MET A 500 -36.14 -12.95 -35.47
N GLN A 501 -36.74 -14.04 -35.01
CA GLN A 501 -37.00 -14.23 -33.59
C GLN A 501 -35.69 -14.53 -32.84
N PRO A 502 -35.56 -14.15 -31.56
CA PRO A 502 -34.40 -14.50 -30.76
C PRO A 502 -34.11 -16.00 -30.72
N LYS A 503 -35.14 -16.82 -30.75
CA LYS A 503 -35.03 -18.30 -30.78
C LYS A 503 -34.41 -18.80 -32.10
N ASP A 504 -34.79 -18.22 -33.20
CA ASP A 504 -34.29 -18.62 -34.53
C ASP A 504 -32.83 -18.16 -34.69
N PHE A 505 -32.47 -17.03 -34.08
CA PHE A 505 -31.10 -16.51 -34.06
C PHE A 505 -30.12 -17.42 -33.28
N LEU A 506 -30.61 -18.08 -32.21
CA LEU A 506 -29.86 -19.11 -31.48
C LEU A 506 -29.64 -20.39 -32.29
N GLN A 507 -30.65 -20.81 -33.05
CA GLN A 507 -30.62 -22.09 -33.81
C GLN A 507 -29.72 -22.03 -35.07
N GLN A 508 -29.45 -20.86 -35.64
CA GLN A 508 -28.50 -20.73 -36.75
C GLN A 508 -27.06 -21.14 -36.41
N LYS A 509 -26.69 -21.20 -35.11
CA LYS A 509 -25.37 -21.61 -34.67
C LYS A 509 -25.21 -23.13 -34.44
N GLU A 510 -26.32 -23.86 -34.28
CA GLU A 510 -26.29 -25.34 -34.11
C GLU A 510 -26.21 -26.08 -35.47
N GLY A 511 -26.21 -25.35 -36.58
CA GLY A 511 -26.19 -25.89 -37.94
C GLY A 511 -24.96 -25.60 -38.78
N GLU A 512 -23.97 -24.82 -38.22
CA GLU A 512 -22.62 -24.66 -38.78
C GLU A 512 -21.60 -25.36 -37.86
#